data_2ac89b9d6a2e8a3ce2048252630c388e
#
_entry.id   2ac89b9d6a2e8a3ce2048252630c388e
#
_cell.length_a   1.000
_cell.length_b   1.000
_cell.length_c   1.000
_cell.angle_alpha   90.00
_cell.angle_beta   90.00
_cell.angle_gamma   90.00
#
_symmetry.space_group_name_H-M   'P 1'
#
loop_
_entity.id
_entity.type
_entity.pdbx_description
1 polymer ?
#
loop_
_entity_poly.entity_id
_entity_poly.type
_entity_poly.pdbx_seq_one_letter_code
_entity_poly.pdbx_strand_id
1 'polypeptide(L)'
;MMKRLLIGMICLAAASLAQAQVKIEHWTTPAGARVYFVETRVLPIIDVQIDFAAGSAYDPADKPGLASLTRSLLDAGAGDLDEEKISGRLVDTGARLGGRPDDDRASLTLRTLSSKPEREAAVELVRTLLQQPNFPAAVLDREKKRLIAGIKEADTRPASIGSKRFMAAIYPGHPYGYHATVESVGRIERDDLVRFHSAYFTARRASVSIVGDLSRAEAEALAIRLTDGLPEGGEAEPIPEVVLPQREKLRIPHHATQSHIFVGLPAMRRGDPDFFPLLVGNYILGGGGFVSRLTKEVREKRGFAYSVYSHFQPYRRLGPFEIGLQTKREQAEEALKVVDTTLAAFLEKGPTEDELKRAKENLINGFALRIDSNKKILDHVAMIGFYGLPLDYLDRYPKEVAKVTSAQIRDAFSRRIRPENLVTVIVAGS
;
A
#
# COMPACT_ATOMS: atom_id res chain seq x y z
N MET A 1 14.93 46.76 -30.17
CA MET A 1 15.48 45.47 -29.68
C MET A 1 14.89 45.03 -28.33
N MET A 2 14.74 45.90 -27.33
CA MET A 2 14.19 45.59 -26.00
C MET A 2 12.78 45.00 -25.98
N LYS A 3 11.82 45.48 -26.80
CA LYS A 3 10.43 44.95 -26.85
C LYS A 3 10.35 43.48 -27.36
N ARG A 4 11.27 43.04 -28.23
CA ARG A 4 11.31 41.65 -28.72
C ARG A 4 11.91 40.69 -27.70
N LEU A 5 12.83 41.15 -26.83
CA LEU A 5 13.39 40.38 -25.72
C LEU A 5 12.34 40.16 -24.60
N LEU A 6 11.50 41.18 -24.32
CA LEU A 6 10.45 41.07 -23.30
C LEU A 6 9.35 40.05 -23.69
N ILE A 7 8.95 40.02 -24.96
CA ILE A 7 7.97 39.09 -25.49
C ILE A 7 8.52 37.65 -25.47
N GLY A 8 9.81 37.47 -25.80
CA GLY A 8 10.48 36.16 -25.71
C GLY A 8 10.55 35.61 -24.27
N MET A 9 10.79 36.48 -23.28
CA MET A 9 10.86 36.10 -21.88
C MET A 9 9.47 35.77 -21.28
N ILE A 10 8.41 36.46 -21.73
CA ILE A 10 7.02 36.16 -21.33
C ILE A 10 6.54 34.85 -21.94
N CYS A 11 6.94 34.53 -23.19
CA CYS A 11 6.61 33.24 -23.80
C CYS A 11 7.36 32.05 -23.14
N LEU A 12 8.61 32.23 -22.68
CA LEU A 12 9.33 31.20 -21.91
C LEU A 12 8.73 31.01 -20.50
N ALA A 13 8.26 32.06 -19.84
CA ALA A 13 7.62 31.99 -18.55
C ALA A 13 6.22 31.32 -18.60
N ALA A 14 5.51 31.47 -19.73
CA ALA A 14 4.23 30.81 -19.95
C ALA A 14 4.35 29.30 -20.27
N ALA A 15 5.48 28.86 -20.81
CA ALA A 15 5.73 27.46 -21.12
C ALA A 15 6.06 26.59 -19.87
N SER A 16 6.42 27.23 -18.75
CA SER A 16 6.83 26.53 -17.52
C SER A 16 5.69 26.18 -16.57
N LEU A 17 4.41 26.42 -16.91
CA LEU A 17 3.24 26.15 -16.05
C LEU A 17 2.29 25.05 -16.59
N ALA A 18 2.63 24.43 -17.72
CA ALA A 18 1.91 23.23 -18.15
C ALA A 18 2.44 22.02 -17.37
N GLN A 19 2.10 21.92 -16.10
CA GLN A 19 2.18 20.67 -15.39
C GLN A 19 1.24 19.72 -16.14
N ALA A 20 1.81 18.73 -16.85
CA ALA A 20 1.02 17.80 -17.64
C ALA A 20 0.00 17.11 -16.70
N GLN A 21 -1.25 17.47 -16.87
CA GLN A 21 -2.36 16.89 -16.13
C GLN A 21 -2.40 15.40 -16.43
N VAL A 22 -2.34 14.56 -15.40
CA VAL A 22 -2.45 13.10 -15.55
C VAL A 22 -3.92 12.75 -15.79
N LYS A 23 -4.30 12.67 -17.09
CA LYS A 23 -5.67 12.33 -17.46
C LYS A 23 -5.88 10.81 -17.33
N ILE A 24 -6.73 10.41 -16.39
CA ILE A 24 -7.14 9.00 -16.21
C ILE A 24 -8.43 8.74 -16.99
N GLU A 25 -8.37 7.82 -17.97
CA GLU A 25 -9.56 7.31 -18.66
C GLU A 25 -10.04 6.04 -17.94
N HIS A 26 -11.37 5.86 -17.88
CA HIS A 26 -11.99 4.74 -17.19
C HIS A 26 -13.10 4.09 -18.03
N TRP A 27 -13.17 2.77 -17.98
CA TRP A 27 -14.26 1.95 -18.56
C TRP A 27 -14.31 0.58 -17.88
N THR A 28 -15.30 -0.22 -18.27
CA THR A 28 -15.44 -1.61 -17.83
C THR A 28 -15.35 -2.53 -19.03
N THR A 29 -14.61 -3.65 -18.92
CA THR A 29 -14.55 -4.68 -19.96
C THR A 29 -15.87 -5.44 -20.05
N PRO A 30 -16.14 -6.16 -21.16
CA PRO A 30 -17.32 -7.03 -21.27
C PRO A 30 -17.43 -8.06 -20.13
N ALA A 31 -16.30 -8.58 -19.64
CA ALA A 31 -16.24 -9.52 -18.53
C ALA A 31 -16.46 -8.87 -17.15
N GLY A 32 -16.59 -7.54 -17.07
CA GLY A 32 -16.88 -6.79 -15.84
C GLY A 32 -15.67 -6.23 -15.09
N ALA A 33 -14.45 -6.36 -15.62
CA ALA A 33 -13.26 -5.75 -15.01
C ALA A 33 -13.23 -4.23 -15.22
N ARG A 34 -12.89 -3.49 -14.18
CA ARG A 34 -12.71 -2.03 -14.24
C ARG A 34 -11.34 -1.71 -14.80
N VAL A 35 -11.27 -0.78 -15.74
CA VAL A 35 -10.00 -0.38 -16.39
C VAL A 35 -9.74 1.10 -16.18
N TYR A 36 -8.50 1.43 -15.89
CA TYR A 36 -7.99 2.79 -15.68
C TYR A 36 -6.74 2.97 -16.54
N PHE A 37 -6.74 3.97 -17.40
CA PHE A 37 -5.67 4.16 -18.38
C PHE A 37 -5.14 5.58 -18.38
N VAL A 38 -3.80 5.68 -18.47
CA VAL A 38 -3.07 6.93 -18.72
C VAL A 38 -2.18 6.74 -19.92
N GLU A 39 -2.48 7.45 -21.00
CA GLU A 39 -1.60 7.50 -22.19
C GLU A 39 -0.38 8.35 -21.88
N THR A 40 0.81 7.82 -22.15
CA THR A 40 2.08 8.54 -22.10
C THR A 40 3.05 7.96 -23.11
N ARG A 41 3.58 8.82 -23.99
CA ARG A 41 4.48 8.43 -25.10
C ARG A 41 5.93 8.84 -24.85
N VAL A 42 6.28 9.13 -23.59
CA VAL A 42 7.64 9.57 -23.22
C VAL A 42 8.66 8.45 -23.41
N LEU A 43 8.27 7.22 -23.13
CA LEU A 43 9.10 6.02 -23.30
C LEU A 43 8.29 4.95 -24.03
N PRO A 44 8.92 4.11 -24.89
CA PRO A 44 8.26 3.02 -25.60
C PRO A 44 8.02 1.80 -24.67
N ILE A 45 7.36 2.03 -23.55
CA ILE A 45 7.06 1.02 -22.53
C ILE A 45 5.61 1.11 -22.08
N ILE A 46 5.13 -0.01 -21.56
CA ILE A 46 3.82 -0.14 -20.94
C ILE A 46 3.99 -0.73 -19.56
N ASP A 47 3.36 -0.11 -18.59
CA ASP A 47 3.21 -0.62 -17.24
C ASP A 47 1.74 -0.99 -17.00
N VAL A 48 1.50 -2.21 -16.57
CA VAL A 48 0.17 -2.75 -16.26
C VAL A 48 0.16 -3.24 -14.82
N GLN A 49 -0.89 -2.94 -14.07
CA GLN A 49 -1.16 -3.57 -12.78
C GLN A 49 -2.59 -4.09 -12.77
N ILE A 50 -2.75 -5.34 -12.38
CA ILE A 50 -4.03 -5.98 -12.18
C ILE A 50 -4.16 -6.25 -10.68
N ASP A 51 -5.17 -5.66 -10.07
CA ASP A 51 -5.49 -5.81 -8.66
C ASP A 51 -6.78 -6.61 -8.53
N PHE A 52 -6.76 -7.65 -7.72
CA PHE A 52 -7.95 -8.42 -7.34
C PHE A 52 -8.27 -8.16 -5.87
N ALA A 53 -9.55 -8.06 -5.52
CA ALA A 53 -9.98 -8.07 -4.12
C ALA A 53 -9.79 -9.48 -3.53
N ALA A 54 -8.52 -9.81 -3.25
CA ALA A 54 -8.00 -11.12 -2.90
C ALA A 54 -6.77 -11.00 -1.96
N GLY A 55 -6.75 -9.99 -1.09
CA GLY A 55 -5.69 -9.80 -0.09
C GLY A 55 -5.85 -10.71 1.12
N SER A 56 -4.96 -10.54 2.11
CA SER A 56 -4.95 -11.40 3.32
C SER A 56 -6.22 -11.27 4.16
N ALA A 57 -6.99 -10.17 4.02
CA ALA A 57 -8.29 -10.03 4.67
C ALA A 57 -9.36 -11.02 4.19
N TYR A 58 -9.10 -11.74 3.12
CA TYR A 58 -9.96 -12.80 2.58
C TYR A 58 -9.46 -14.21 2.93
N ASP A 59 -8.38 -14.32 3.69
CA ASP A 59 -7.91 -15.61 4.19
C ASP A 59 -8.94 -16.22 5.16
N PRO A 60 -9.21 -17.53 5.10
CA PRO A 60 -9.93 -18.20 6.17
C PRO A 60 -9.19 -18.04 7.51
N ALA A 61 -9.94 -17.89 8.60
CA ALA A 61 -9.37 -17.61 9.92
C ALA A 61 -8.38 -18.69 10.42
N ASP A 62 -8.51 -19.92 9.93
CA ASP A 62 -7.63 -21.05 10.24
C ASP A 62 -6.46 -21.21 9.25
N LYS A 63 -6.44 -20.44 8.13
CA LYS A 63 -5.43 -20.52 7.07
C LYS A 63 -4.84 -19.14 6.67
N PRO A 64 -4.49 -18.24 7.61
CA PRO A 64 -3.76 -17.03 7.24
C PRO A 64 -2.48 -17.35 6.48
N GLY A 65 -2.26 -16.64 5.37
CA GLY A 65 -1.17 -16.86 4.42
C GLY A 65 -1.61 -17.49 3.09
N LEU A 66 -2.88 -17.90 2.97
CA LEU A 66 -3.42 -18.51 1.75
C LEU A 66 -3.39 -17.52 0.56
N ALA A 67 -3.85 -16.30 0.72
CA ALA A 67 -3.81 -15.25 -0.32
C ALA A 67 -2.37 -15.00 -0.79
N SER A 68 -1.42 -14.95 0.15
CA SER A 68 -0.01 -14.73 -0.14
C SER A 68 0.60 -15.89 -0.94
N LEU A 69 0.37 -17.13 -0.54
CA LEU A 69 0.82 -18.31 -1.28
C LEU A 69 0.15 -18.41 -2.65
N THR A 70 -1.15 -18.18 -2.74
CA THR A 70 -1.87 -18.22 -4.03
C THR A 70 -1.28 -17.21 -5.00
N ARG A 71 -1.05 -15.95 -4.55
CA ARG A 71 -0.45 -14.92 -5.43
C ARG A 71 0.99 -15.27 -5.81
N SER A 72 1.80 -15.76 -4.88
CA SER A 72 3.21 -16.05 -5.14
C SER A 72 3.40 -17.27 -6.05
N LEU A 73 2.43 -18.17 -6.16
CA LEU A 73 2.50 -19.35 -7.01
C LEU A 73 1.81 -19.18 -8.37
N LEU A 74 1.29 -18.01 -8.71
CA LEU A 74 0.73 -17.76 -10.06
C LEU A 74 1.77 -17.90 -11.16
N ASP A 75 3.02 -17.53 -10.88
CA ASP A 75 4.16 -17.62 -11.78
C ASP A 75 5.06 -18.85 -11.53
N ALA A 76 4.56 -19.81 -10.77
CA ALA A 76 5.26 -21.07 -10.49
C ALA A 76 4.95 -22.19 -11.50
N GLY A 77 3.93 -21.98 -12.33
CA GLY A 77 3.50 -22.90 -13.38
C GLY A 77 2.09 -22.59 -13.85
N ALA A 78 1.88 -22.56 -15.17
CA ALA A 78 0.58 -22.26 -15.76
C ALA A 78 0.47 -22.90 -17.16
N GLY A 79 -0.67 -23.55 -17.46
CA GLY A 79 -0.84 -24.31 -18.68
C GLY A 79 0.26 -25.39 -18.81
N ASP A 80 1.03 -25.32 -19.88
CA ASP A 80 2.18 -26.18 -20.17
C ASP A 80 3.55 -25.58 -19.74
N LEU A 81 3.52 -24.43 -19.05
CA LEU A 81 4.70 -23.70 -18.63
C LEU A 81 5.06 -24.01 -17.17
N ASP A 82 6.32 -24.33 -16.94
CA ASP A 82 6.96 -24.38 -15.65
C ASP A 82 7.70 -23.05 -15.34
N GLU A 83 8.31 -22.94 -14.15
CA GLU A 83 9.05 -21.74 -13.71
C GLU A 83 10.18 -21.35 -14.70
N GLU A 84 10.88 -22.32 -15.27
CA GLU A 84 12.00 -22.08 -16.19
C GLU A 84 11.48 -21.49 -17.51
N LYS A 85 10.44 -22.08 -18.10
CA LYS A 85 9.82 -21.58 -19.32
C LYS A 85 9.19 -20.21 -19.13
N ILE A 86 8.54 -19.95 -17.98
CA ILE A 86 7.99 -18.64 -17.63
C ILE A 86 9.11 -17.60 -17.57
N SER A 87 10.20 -17.91 -16.85
CA SER A 87 11.38 -17.05 -16.75
C SER A 87 12.02 -16.80 -18.11
N GLY A 88 12.19 -17.83 -18.93
CA GLY A 88 12.72 -17.72 -20.30
C GLY A 88 11.89 -16.76 -21.15
N ARG A 89 10.55 -16.91 -21.19
CA ARG A 89 9.66 -16.00 -21.94
C ARG A 89 9.74 -14.55 -21.47
N LEU A 90 9.92 -14.31 -20.17
CA LEU A 90 10.12 -12.94 -19.65
C LEU A 90 11.45 -12.35 -20.14
N VAL A 91 12.51 -13.13 -20.14
CA VAL A 91 13.83 -12.71 -20.66
C VAL A 91 13.77 -12.42 -22.16
N ASP A 92 13.18 -13.31 -22.95
CA ASP A 92 13.07 -13.19 -24.40
C ASP A 92 12.28 -11.93 -24.84
N THR A 93 11.31 -11.52 -24.05
CA THR A 93 10.47 -10.32 -24.32
C THR A 93 11.00 -9.06 -23.64
N GLY A 94 12.04 -9.14 -22.79
CA GLY A 94 12.49 -8.05 -21.94
C GLY A 94 11.44 -7.59 -20.92
N ALA A 95 10.40 -8.42 -20.71
CA ALA A 95 9.32 -8.11 -19.80
C ALA A 95 9.73 -8.34 -18.34
N ARG A 96 9.09 -7.59 -17.44
CA ARG A 96 9.24 -7.75 -16.00
C ARG A 96 7.89 -8.01 -15.36
N LEU A 97 7.80 -9.13 -14.68
CA LEU A 97 6.65 -9.52 -13.88
C LEU A 97 6.93 -9.22 -12.41
N GLY A 98 5.89 -8.83 -11.67
CA GLY A 98 5.98 -8.54 -10.25
C GLY A 98 4.60 -8.47 -9.59
N GLY A 99 4.51 -7.70 -8.51
CA GLY A 99 3.30 -7.56 -7.72
C GLY A 99 3.32 -8.48 -6.50
N ARG A 100 2.51 -8.12 -5.51
CA ARG A 100 2.42 -8.83 -4.23
C ARG A 100 1.03 -8.63 -3.63
N PRO A 101 0.60 -9.49 -2.72
CA PRO A 101 -0.60 -9.24 -1.93
C PRO A 101 -0.33 -8.17 -0.86
N ASP A 102 -1.38 -7.44 -0.51
CA ASP A 102 -1.51 -6.67 0.72
C ASP A 102 -2.77 -7.13 1.48
N ASP A 103 -3.23 -6.37 2.46
CA ASP A 103 -4.40 -6.77 3.25
C ASP A 103 -5.68 -6.81 2.42
N ASP A 104 -5.86 -5.88 1.47
CA ASP A 104 -7.09 -5.75 0.69
C ASP A 104 -7.06 -6.47 -0.65
N ARG A 105 -5.86 -6.63 -1.26
CA ARG A 105 -5.73 -7.07 -2.65
C ARG A 105 -4.53 -7.98 -2.91
N ALA A 106 -4.63 -8.77 -3.96
CA ALA A 106 -3.52 -9.42 -4.61
C ALA A 106 -3.24 -8.70 -5.93
N SER A 107 -1.99 -8.25 -6.13
CA SER A 107 -1.56 -7.50 -7.30
C SER A 107 -0.64 -8.32 -8.19
N LEU A 108 -0.81 -8.18 -9.50
CA LEU A 108 0.14 -8.64 -10.51
C LEU A 108 0.54 -7.43 -11.36
N THR A 109 1.86 -7.21 -11.53
CA THR A 109 2.37 -6.11 -12.36
C THR A 109 3.17 -6.64 -13.52
N LEU A 110 3.00 -6.01 -14.70
CA LEU A 110 3.76 -6.28 -15.90
C LEU A 110 4.36 -4.97 -16.40
N ARG A 111 5.65 -4.96 -16.69
CA ARG A 111 6.30 -3.95 -17.53
C ARG A 111 6.82 -4.62 -18.79
N THR A 112 6.51 -4.05 -19.96
CA THR A 112 6.95 -4.55 -21.25
C THR A 112 7.19 -3.39 -22.22
N LEU A 113 7.81 -3.67 -23.37
CA LEU A 113 7.94 -2.72 -24.47
C LEU A 113 6.58 -2.47 -25.11
N SER A 114 6.39 -1.28 -25.73
CA SER A 114 5.18 -0.96 -26.50
C SER A 114 5.16 -1.59 -27.88
N SER A 115 6.30 -2.06 -28.38
CA SER A 115 6.40 -2.78 -29.65
C SER A 115 5.51 -4.04 -29.65
N LYS A 116 4.81 -4.25 -30.77
CA LYS A 116 3.71 -5.23 -30.84
C LYS A 116 4.15 -6.67 -30.53
N PRO A 117 5.27 -7.21 -31.05
CA PRO A 117 5.67 -8.58 -30.77
C PRO A 117 5.92 -8.86 -29.29
N GLU A 118 6.71 -8.03 -28.62
CA GLU A 118 7.08 -8.16 -27.21
C GLU A 118 5.87 -7.96 -26.31
N ARG A 119 5.05 -6.94 -26.61
CA ARG A 119 3.82 -6.66 -25.90
C ARG A 119 2.83 -7.83 -25.94
N GLU A 120 2.56 -8.37 -27.14
CA GLU A 120 1.62 -9.47 -27.30
C GLU A 120 2.10 -10.75 -26.62
N ALA A 121 3.38 -11.06 -26.71
CA ALA A 121 3.97 -12.23 -26.05
C ALA A 121 3.92 -12.09 -24.51
N ALA A 122 4.25 -10.90 -23.98
CA ALA A 122 4.21 -10.64 -22.55
C ALA A 122 2.77 -10.67 -21.99
N VAL A 123 1.81 -10.09 -22.73
CA VAL A 123 0.38 -10.09 -22.34
C VAL A 123 -0.18 -11.51 -22.38
N GLU A 124 0.18 -12.31 -23.39
CA GLU A 124 -0.26 -13.71 -23.49
C GLU A 124 0.30 -14.56 -22.34
N LEU A 125 1.54 -14.33 -21.95
CA LEU A 125 2.11 -14.97 -20.77
C LEU A 125 1.29 -14.63 -19.52
N VAL A 126 1.04 -13.34 -19.25
CA VAL A 126 0.26 -12.91 -18.07
C VAL A 126 -1.15 -13.48 -18.10
N ARG A 127 -1.79 -13.53 -19.29
CA ARG A 127 -3.10 -14.16 -19.45
C ARG A 127 -3.06 -15.63 -19.03
N THR A 128 -2.05 -16.38 -19.47
CA THR A 128 -1.90 -17.79 -19.12
C THR A 128 -1.70 -17.96 -17.60
N LEU A 129 -0.86 -17.12 -16.98
CA LEU A 129 -0.61 -17.15 -15.52
C LEU A 129 -1.89 -16.90 -14.72
N LEU A 130 -2.72 -15.96 -15.17
CA LEU A 130 -3.97 -15.61 -14.49
C LEU A 130 -5.09 -16.63 -14.68
N GLN A 131 -5.16 -17.25 -15.85
CA GLN A 131 -6.31 -18.09 -16.21
C GLN A 131 -6.06 -19.59 -15.97
N GLN A 132 -4.81 -20.04 -16.02
CA GLN A 132 -4.47 -21.45 -15.98
C GLN A 132 -3.33 -21.78 -14.98
N PRO A 133 -3.31 -21.21 -13.74
CA PRO A 133 -2.26 -21.53 -12.79
C PRO A 133 -2.36 -23.00 -12.36
N ASN A 134 -1.23 -23.69 -12.39
CA ASN A 134 -1.15 -25.13 -12.08
C ASN A 134 -0.96 -25.40 -10.58
N PHE A 135 -0.39 -24.45 -9.83
CA PHE A 135 0.00 -24.63 -8.43
C PHE A 135 0.74 -25.94 -8.20
N PRO A 136 1.95 -26.14 -8.77
CA PRO A 136 2.64 -27.43 -8.71
C PRO A 136 2.94 -27.81 -7.26
N ALA A 137 2.61 -29.03 -6.86
CA ALA A 137 2.75 -29.49 -5.46
C ALA A 137 4.17 -29.36 -4.91
N ALA A 138 5.18 -29.70 -5.72
CA ALA A 138 6.59 -29.59 -5.32
C ALA A 138 7.00 -28.12 -5.06
N VAL A 139 6.48 -27.17 -5.86
CA VAL A 139 6.74 -25.75 -5.66
C VAL A 139 6.01 -25.23 -4.44
N LEU A 140 4.74 -25.63 -4.24
CA LEU A 140 4.01 -25.29 -3.02
C LEU A 140 4.74 -25.77 -1.76
N ASP A 141 5.23 -27.00 -1.74
CA ASP A 141 5.98 -27.55 -0.60
C ASP A 141 7.26 -26.76 -0.34
N ARG A 142 7.96 -26.36 -1.39
CA ARG A 142 9.17 -25.53 -1.30
C ARG A 142 8.84 -24.16 -0.70
N GLU A 143 7.81 -23.49 -1.23
CA GLU A 143 7.42 -22.15 -0.77
C GLU A 143 6.82 -22.17 0.65
N LYS A 144 6.07 -23.20 1.03
CA LYS A 144 5.64 -23.41 2.42
C LYS A 144 6.84 -23.53 3.36
N LYS A 145 7.83 -24.36 3.02
CA LYS A 145 9.07 -24.49 3.82
C LYS A 145 9.81 -23.15 3.96
N ARG A 146 9.91 -22.39 2.86
CA ARG A 146 10.53 -21.06 2.86
C ARG A 146 9.76 -20.07 3.74
N LEU A 147 8.45 -20.03 3.62
CA LEU A 147 7.58 -19.15 4.43
C LEU A 147 7.66 -19.53 5.92
N ILE A 148 7.59 -20.81 6.27
CA ILE A 148 7.73 -21.30 7.65
C ILE A 148 9.09 -20.92 8.23
N ALA A 149 10.18 -21.07 7.46
CA ALA A 149 11.52 -20.65 7.90
C ALA A 149 11.56 -19.13 8.15
N GLY A 150 10.99 -18.34 7.25
CA GLY A 150 10.87 -16.88 7.42
C GLY A 150 10.03 -16.47 8.64
N ILE A 151 8.94 -17.18 8.93
CA ILE A 151 8.11 -16.95 10.14
C ILE A 151 8.92 -17.23 11.39
N LYS A 152 9.61 -18.39 11.46
CA LYS A 152 10.45 -18.75 12.60
C LYS A 152 11.56 -17.72 12.85
N GLU A 153 12.21 -17.26 11.79
CA GLU A 153 13.20 -16.18 11.88
C GLU A 153 12.58 -14.87 12.35
N ALA A 154 11.44 -14.45 11.77
CA ALA A 154 10.75 -13.23 12.17
C ALA A 154 10.33 -13.25 13.63
N ASP A 155 9.97 -14.41 14.17
CA ASP A 155 9.58 -14.60 15.57
C ASP A 155 10.75 -14.53 16.56
N THR A 156 12.00 -14.41 16.09
CA THR A 156 13.17 -14.08 16.93
C THR A 156 13.46 -12.58 16.96
N ARG A 157 12.83 -11.78 16.10
CA ARG A 157 13.12 -10.34 15.99
C ARG A 157 12.12 -9.50 16.75
N PRO A 158 12.56 -8.66 17.74
CA PRO A 158 11.65 -7.86 18.57
C PRO A 158 10.70 -6.98 17.78
N ALA A 159 11.19 -6.35 16.70
CA ALA A 159 10.36 -5.52 15.82
C ALA A 159 9.20 -6.33 15.18
N SER A 160 9.49 -7.52 14.67
CA SER A 160 8.50 -8.39 14.04
C SER A 160 7.48 -8.93 15.05
N ILE A 161 7.95 -9.35 16.22
CA ILE A 161 7.07 -9.78 17.33
C ILE A 161 6.15 -8.63 17.73
N GLY A 162 6.70 -7.42 17.91
CA GLY A 162 5.95 -6.24 18.31
C GLY A 162 4.89 -5.87 17.27
N SER A 163 5.25 -5.80 16.00
CA SER A 163 4.33 -5.46 14.90
C SER A 163 3.17 -6.48 14.81
N LYS A 164 3.46 -7.79 14.83
CA LYS A 164 2.42 -8.83 14.80
C LYS A 164 1.47 -8.71 15.99
N ARG A 165 2.01 -8.55 17.20
CA ARG A 165 1.19 -8.42 18.42
C ARG A 165 0.39 -7.12 18.43
N PHE A 166 0.96 -6.04 17.93
CA PHE A 166 0.27 -4.76 17.78
C PHE A 166 -0.92 -4.87 16.82
N MET A 167 -0.72 -5.41 15.62
CA MET A 167 -1.80 -5.60 14.66
C MET A 167 -2.90 -6.52 15.22
N ALA A 168 -2.54 -7.63 15.86
CA ALA A 168 -3.52 -8.52 16.49
C ALA A 168 -4.30 -7.82 17.61
N ALA A 169 -3.68 -6.95 18.38
CA ALA A 169 -4.30 -6.23 19.48
C ALA A 169 -5.21 -5.08 19.03
N ILE A 170 -4.84 -4.35 17.97
CA ILE A 170 -5.69 -3.28 17.43
C ILE A 170 -6.85 -3.81 16.57
N TYR A 171 -6.78 -5.08 16.09
CA TYR A 171 -7.82 -5.72 15.29
C TYR A 171 -8.31 -7.04 15.93
N PRO A 172 -8.88 -7.00 17.14
CA PRO A 172 -9.33 -8.22 17.80
C PRO A 172 -10.45 -8.92 17.01
N GLY A 173 -10.17 -10.16 16.59
CA GLY A 173 -11.12 -10.97 15.82
C GLY A 173 -11.40 -10.49 14.38
N HIS A 174 -10.67 -9.51 13.89
CA HIS A 174 -10.81 -8.97 12.54
C HIS A 174 -9.69 -9.49 11.61
N PRO A 175 -9.96 -9.77 10.31
CA PRO A 175 -8.97 -10.31 9.39
C PRO A 175 -7.68 -9.49 9.27
N TYR A 176 -7.73 -8.16 9.42
CA TYR A 176 -6.52 -7.32 9.42
C TYR A 176 -5.54 -7.60 10.57
N GLY A 177 -5.99 -8.29 11.61
CA GLY A 177 -5.16 -8.74 12.72
C GLY A 177 -4.60 -10.15 12.57
N TYR A 178 -5.01 -10.88 11.52
CA TYR A 178 -4.54 -12.25 11.31
C TYR A 178 -3.12 -12.25 10.70
N HIS A 179 -2.32 -13.21 11.11
CA HIS A 179 -0.97 -13.39 10.58
C HIS A 179 -0.73 -14.86 10.26
N ALA A 180 0.04 -15.11 9.19
CA ALA A 180 0.51 -16.43 8.89
C ALA A 180 1.37 -16.99 10.05
N THR A 181 1.07 -18.21 10.48
CA THR A 181 1.82 -18.97 11.47
C THR A 181 2.37 -20.25 10.87
N VAL A 182 3.27 -20.92 11.58
CA VAL A 182 3.78 -22.23 11.15
C VAL A 182 2.63 -23.23 10.96
N GLU A 183 1.66 -23.18 11.87
CA GLU A 183 0.49 -24.08 11.87
C GLU A 183 -0.46 -23.73 10.73
N SER A 184 -0.80 -22.44 10.53
CA SER A 184 -1.73 -22.04 9.46
C SER A 184 -1.15 -22.35 8.09
N VAL A 185 0.13 -22.02 7.84
CA VAL A 185 0.83 -22.36 6.59
C VAL A 185 0.93 -23.87 6.40
N GLY A 186 1.18 -24.62 7.49
CA GLY A 186 1.20 -26.08 7.47
C GLY A 186 -0.10 -26.70 6.96
N ARG A 187 -1.26 -26.12 7.28
CA ARG A 187 -2.61 -26.60 6.89
C ARG A 187 -3.00 -26.26 5.46
N ILE A 188 -2.31 -25.34 4.79
CA ILE A 188 -2.64 -24.94 3.43
C ILE A 188 -2.29 -26.08 2.46
N GLU A 189 -3.25 -26.51 1.68
CA GLU A 189 -3.11 -27.53 0.65
C GLU A 189 -3.30 -26.93 -0.75
N ARG A 190 -2.86 -27.63 -1.79
CA ARG A 190 -3.01 -27.20 -3.18
C ARG A 190 -4.44 -26.85 -3.54
N ASP A 191 -5.40 -27.65 -3.10
CA ASP A 191 -6.83 -27.43 -3.37
C ASP A 191 -7.38 -26.15 -2.73
N ASP A 192 -6.76 -25.66 -1.64
CA ASP A 192 -7.09 -24.36 -1.07
C ASP A 192 -6.70 -23.23 -2.01
N LEU A 193 -5.50 -23.32 -2.63
CA LEU A 193 -5.05 -22.33 -3.61
C LEU A 193 -5.97 -22.32 -4.84
N VAL A 194 -6.35 -23.50 -5.35
CA VAL A 194 -7.27 -23.63 -6.49
C VAL A 194 -8.62 -23.00 -6.17
N ARG A 195 -9.20 -23.31 -5.00
CA ARG A 195 -10.47 -22.73 -4.55
C ARG A 195 -10.37 -21.21 -4.37
N PHE A 196 -9.32 -20.75 -3.71
CA PHE A 196 -9.09 -19.32 -3.48
C PHE A 196 -8.92 -18.57 -4.81
N HIS A 197 -8.12 -19.09 -5.72
CA HIS A 197 -7.96 -18.50 -7.06
C HIS A 197 -9.29 -18.43 -7.79
N SER A 198 -10.04 -19.53 -7.88
CA SER A 198 -11.33 -19.56 -8.58
C SER A 198 -12.39 -18.62 -7.98
N ALA A 199 -12.34 -18.42 -6.66
CA ALA A 199 -13.30 -17.54 -5.97
C ALA A 199 -12.94 -16.06 -6.06
N TYR A 200 -11.64 -15.73 -6.06
CA TYR A 200 -11.19 -14.35 -5.87
C TYR A 200 -10.50 -13.72 -7.09
N PHE A 201 -9.88 -14.51 -7.98
CA PHE A 201 -9.25 -13.99 -9.22
C PHE A 201 -10.26 -13.97 -10.36
N THR A 202 -11.30 -13.16 -10.22
CA THR A 202 -12.43 -13.09 -11.16
C THR A 202 -12.49 -11.72 -11.81
N ALA A 203 -13.11 -11.63 -13.00
CA ALA A 203 -13.17 -10.40 -13.77
C ALA A 203 -13.85 -9.25 -13.00
N ARG A 204 -14.96 -9.49 -12.31
CA ARG A 204 -15.69 -8.46 -11.54
C ARG A 204 -14.92 -7.96 -10.30
N ARG A 205 -13.97 -8.75 -9.81
CA ARG A 205 -13.08 -8.35 -8.70
C ARG A 205 -11.81 -7.67 -9.18
N ALA A 206 -11.56 -7.66 -10.50
CA ALA A 206 -10.36 -7.09 -11.09
C ALA A 206 -10.46 -5.57 -11.29
N SER A 207 -9.35 -4.90 -11.03
CA SER A 207 -9.08 -3.53 -11.42
C SER A 207 -7.80 -3.51 -12.22
N VAL A 208 -7.87 -3.18 -13.52
CA VAL A 208 -6.74 -3.14 -14.45
C VAL A 208 -6.30 -1.71 -14.62
N SER A 209 -5.07 -1.41 -14.25
CA SER A 209 -4.45 -0.09 -14.42
C SER A 209 -3.35 -0.18 -15.46
N ILE A 210 -3.36 0.72 -16.43
CA ILE A 210 -2.43 0.75 -17.56
C ILE A 210 -1.85 2.16 -17.69
N VAL A 211 -0.53 2.26 -17.78
CA VAL A 211 0.18 3.52 -18.03
C VAL A 211 1.24 3.26 -19.09
N GLY A 212 1.23 4.00 -20.19
CA GLY A 212 2.29 3.82 -21.19
C GLY A 212 1.93 4.23 -22.60
N ASP A 213 2.80 3.82 -23.51
CA ASP A 213 2.73 4.14 -24.93
C ASP A 213 1.75 3.18 -25.66
N LEU A 214 0.49 3.49 -25.47
CA LEU A 214 -0.65 2.83 -26.13
C LEU A 214 -1.69 3.89 -26.51
N SER A 215 -2.41 3.66 -27.58
CA SER A 215 -3.69 4.32 -27.84
C SER A 215 -4.79 3.75 -26.94
N ARG A 216 -5.86 4.53 -26.76
CA ARG A 216 -7.05 4.07 -26.02
C ARG A 216 -7.60 2.73 -26.53
N ALA A 217 -7.66 2.55 -27.84
CA ALA A 217 -8.15 1.31 -28.46
C ALA A 217 -7.24 0.11 -28.19
N GLU A 218 -5.91 0.31 -28.21
CA GLU A 218 -4.95 -0.73 -27.87
C GLU A 218 -5.00 -1.09 -26.38
N ALA A 219 -5.18 -0.11 -25.48
CA ALA A 219 -5.35 -0.34 -24.05
C ALA A 219 -6.64 -1.13 -23.75
N GLU A 220 -7.72 -0.85 -24.49
CA GLU A 220 -8.97 -1.60 -24.39
C GLU A 220 -8.80 -3.05 -24.82
N ALA A 221 -8.19 -3.29 -25.98
CA ALA A 221 -7.91 -4.64 -26.48
C ALA A 221 -7.00 -5.42 -25.51
N LEU A 222 -5.99 -4.76 -24.93
CA LEU A 222 -5.10 -5.36 -23.94
C LEU A 222 -5.87 -5.75 -22.66
N ALA A 223 -6.69 -4.86 -22.13
CA ALA A 223 -7.48 -5.14 -20.94
C ALA A 223 -8.48 -6.29 -21.15
N ILE A 224 -9.13 -6.34 -22.31
CA ILE A 224 -10.02 -7.45 -22.69
C ILE A 224 -9.22 -8.76 -22.71
N ARG A 225 -8.07 -8.81 -23.38
CA ARG A 225 -7.23 -10.03 -23.43
C ARG A 225 -6.80 -10.53 -22.07
N LEU A 226 -6.49 -9.63 -21.12
CA LEU A 226 -6.07 -10.00 -19.76
C LEU A 226 -7.24 -10.54 -18.93
N THR A 227 -8.47 -10.10 -19.20
CA THR A 227 -9.62 -10.40 -18.34
C THR A 227 -10.64 -11.34 -19.00
N ASP A 228 -10.62 -11.49 -20.33
CA ASP A 228 -11.41 -12.46 -21.06
C ASP A 228 -10.96 -13.87 -20.70
N GLY A 229 -11.92 -14.74 -20.32
CA GLY A 229 -11.63 -16.09 -19.83
C GLY A 229 -11.36 -16.20 -18.32
N LEU A 230 -11.28 -15.07 -17.60
CA LEU A 230 -11.43 -15.12 -16.13
C LEU A 230 -12.90 -15.42 -15.79
N PRO A 231 -13.19 -16.19 -14.72
CA PRO A 231 -14.54 -16.31 -14.22
C PRO A 231 -15.15 -14.93 -13.99
N GLU A 232 -16.44 -14.72 -14.34
CA GLU A 232 -17.08 -13.43 -14.07
C GLU A 232 -17.01 -13.10 -12.57
N GLY A 233 -17.33 -14.08 -11.73
CA GLY A 233 -17.42 -13.95 -10.29
C GLY A 233 -18.55 -13.04 -9.83
N GLY A 234 -18.78 -13.04 -8.52
CA GLY A 234 -19.65 -12.06 -7.86
C GLY A 234 -18.89 -10.81 -7.43
N GLU A 235 -19.61 -9.89 -6.81
CA GLU A 235 -18.96 -8.80 -6.07
C GLU A 235 -18.05 -9.35 -4.96
N ALA A 236 -17.03 -8.58 -4.62
CA ALA A 236 -16.16 -8.96 -3.51
C ALA A 236 -16.98 -9.02 -2.21
N GLU A 237 -16.84 -10.11 -1.46
CA GLU A 237 -17.41 -10.18 -0.11
C GLU A 237 -16.90 -8.99 0.70
N PRO A 238 -17.79 -8.33 1.45
CA PRO A 238 -17.38 -7.17 2.25
C PRO A 238 -16.47 -7.62 3.39
N ILE A 239 -15.28 -7.03 3.46
CA ILE A 239 -14.46 -7.15 4.68
C ILE A 239 -15.27 -6.60 5.84
N PRO A 240 -15.35 -7.28 7.00
CA PRO A 240 -16.13 -6.83 8.15
C PRO A 240 -15.79 -5.40 8.59
N GLU A 241 -16.71 -4.75 9.31
CA GLU A 241 -16.40 -3.46 9.92
C GLU A 241 -15.45 -3.66 11.10
N VAL A 242 -14.53 -2.72 11.26
CA VAL A 242 -13.55 -2.75 12.35
C VAL A 242 -14.20 -2.27 13.64
N VAL A 243 -14.13 -3.09 14.66
CA VAL A 243 -14.46 -2.71 16.04
C VAL A 243 -13.21 -2.10 16.68
N LEU A 244 -13.33 -0.90 17.23
CA LEU A 244 -12.19 -0.26 17.90
C LEU A 244 -11.79 -1.04 19.15
N PRO A 245 -10.49 -1.25 19.39
CA PRO A 245 -10.02 -1.92 20.59
C PRO A 245 -10.29 -1.07 21.83
N GLN A 246 -10.24 -1.68 23.00
CA GLN A 246 -10.12 -0.98 24.25
C GLN A 246 -8.66 -0.61 24.51
N ARG A 247 -8.43 0.44 25.30
CA ARG A 247 -7.09 0.84 25.69
C ARG A 247 -6.36 -0.31 26.39
N GLU A 248 -5.21 -0.66 25.87
CA GLU A 248 -4.40 -1.75 26.41
C GLU A 248 -2.91 -1.41 26.34
N LYS A 249 -2.13 -1.92 27.30
CA LYS A 249 -0.67 -1.86 27.29
C LYS A 249 -0.11 -3.26 27.47
N LEU A 250 0.46 -3.81 26.40
CA LEU A 250 1.05 -5.14 26.35
C LEU A 250 2.57 -5.03 26.47
N ARG A 251 3.15 -5.83 27.34
CA ARG A 251 4.61 -5.95 27.49
C ARG A 251 5.03 -7.38 27.18
N ILE A 252 5.95 -7.53 26.24
CA ILE A 252 6.46 -8.83 25.80
C ILE A 252 7.93 -8.92 26.20
N PRO A 253 8.30 -9.86 27.09
CA PRO A 253 9.70 -10.10 27.46
C PRO A 253 10.52 -10.52 26.22
N HIS A 254 11.73 -9.98 26.10
CA HIS A 254 12.67 -10.36 25.06
C HIS A 254 14.11 -10.03 25.50
N HIS A 255 15.09 -10.80 25.01
CA HIS A 255 16.51 -10.64 25.39
C HIS A 255 17.23 -9.47 24.70
N ALA A 256 16.59 -8.77 23.78
CA ALA A 256 17.17 -7.63 23.07
C ALA A 256 17.56 -6.50 24.06
N THR A 257 18.65 -5.82 23.75
CA THR A 257 19.11 -4.64 24.50
C THR A 257 18.30 -3.38 24.20
N GLN A 258 17.48 -3.44 23.17
CA GLN A 258 16.60 -2.34 22.74
C GLN A 258 15.14 -2.77 22.83
N SER A 259 14.30 -1.85 23.28
CA SER A 259 12.85 -1.98 23.27
C SER A 259 12.27 -1.45 21.97
N HIS A 260 11.33 -2.20 21.39
CA HIS A 260 10.49 -1.76 20.27
C HIS A 260 9.11 -1.42 20.81
N ILE A 261 8.65 -0.21 20.53
CA ILE A 261 7.38 0.32 21.05
C ILE A 261 6.49 0.67 19.89
N PHE A 262 5.24 0.21 19.94
CA PHE A 262 4.17 0.49 18.98
C PHE A 262 2.99 1.08 19.75
N VAL A 263 2.46 2.21 19.30
CA VAL A 263 1.29 2.88 19.88
C VAL A 263 0.32 3.23 18.76
N GLY A 264 -0.94 2.84 18.87
CA GLY A 264 -1.92 3.22 17.84
C GLY A 264 -3.25 2.51 17.96
N LEU A 265 -4.04 2.63 16.89
CA LEU A 265 -5.40 2.11 16.77
C LEU A 265 -5.84 2.12 15.30
N PRO A 266 -6.93 1.44 14.91
CA PRO A 266 -7.58 1.62 13.61
C PRO A 266 -8.17 3.04 13.49
N ALA A 267 -7.82 3.79 12.45
CA ALA A 267 -8.16 5.22 12.40
C ALA A 267 -8.72 5.72 11.06
N MET A 268 -8.22 5.25 9.93
CA MET A 268 -8.53 5.87 8.64
C MET A 268 -8.74 4.83 7.53
N ARG A 269 -9.81 4.97 6.74
CA ARG A 269 -10.05 4.18 5.53
C ARG A 269 -9.63 4.94 4.27
N ARG A 270 -9.52 4.23 3.16
CA ARG A 270 -9.36 4.86 1.83
C ARG A 270 -10.62 5.66 1.48
N GLY A 271 -10.42 6.85 0.91
CA GLY A 271 -11.51 7.76 0.59
C GLY A 271 -12.14 8.46 1.81
N ASP A 272 -11.49 8.39 2.96
CA ASP A 272 -11.95 9.08 4.17
C ASP A 272 -12.01 10.61 3.95
N PRO A 273 -13.08 11.31 4.34
CA PRO A 273 -13.18 12.77 4.20
C PRO A 273 -12.10 13.52 5.01
N ASP A 274 -11.59 12.90 6.09
CA ASP A 274 -10.52 13.48 6.91
C ASP A 274 -9.10 13.18 6.36
N PHE A 275 -8.98 12.55 5.18
CA PHE A 275 -7.69 12.13 4.64
C PHE A 275 -6.65 13.25 4.61
N PHE A 276 -6.98 14.41 4.05
CA PHE A 276 -6.03 15.51 3.90
C PHE A 276 -5.65 16.17 5.22
N PRO A 277 -6.58 16.48 6.14
CA PRO A 277 -6.22 16.90 7.50
C PRO A 277 -5.34 15.92 8.25
N LEU A 278 -5.64 14.61 8.17
CA LEU A 278 -4.83 13.56 8.80
C LEU A 278 -3.45 13.42 8.14
N LEU A 279 -3.35 13.51 6.82
CA LEU A 279 -2.10 13.47 6.08
C LEU A 279 -1.16 14.61 6.49
N VAL A 280 -1.66 15.86 6.46
CA VAL A 280 -0.88 17.05 6.81
C VAL A 280 -0.51 17.03 8.30
N GLY A 281 -1.46 16.68 9.17
CA GLY A 281 -1.22 16.56 10.59
C GLY A 281 -0.19 15.48 10.93
N ASN A 282 -0.26 14.33 10.27
CA ASN A 282 0.72 13.26 10.46
C ASN A 282 2.13 13.67 10.00
N TYR A 283 2.24 14.42 8.90
CA TYR A 283 3.53 14.97 8.48
C TYR A 283 4.17 15.80 9.59
N ILE A 284 3.39 16.60 10.29
CA ILE A 284 3.86 17.44 11.40
C ILE A 284 4.15 16.58 12.65
N LEU A 285 3.31 15.60 12.96
CA LEU A 285 3.45 14.79 14.17
C LEU A 285 4.68 13.88 14.11
N GLY A 286 4.79 13.03 13.09
CA GLY A 286 5.86 12.02 13.00
C GLY A 286 6.24 11.59 11.59
N GLY A 287 5.43 11.94 10.57
CA GLY A 287 5.66 11.53 9.18
C GLY A 287 6.68 12.39 8.42
N GLY A 288 7.00 13.59 8.89
CA GLY A 288 7.93 14.52 8.24
C GLY A 288 9.41 14.28 8.56
N GLY A 289 9.76 13.16 9.16
CA GLY A 289 11.15 12.85 9.52
C GLY A 289 11.72 13.86 10.51
N PHE A 290 12.88 14.44 10.21
CA PHE A 290 13.59 15.37 11.12
C PHE A 290 12.83 16.64 11.52
N VAL A 291 11.85 17.07 10.72
CA VAL A 291 11.08 18.27 11.03
C VAL A 291 9.85 17.98 11.90
N SER A 292 9.55 16.71 12.15
CA SER A 292 8.38 16.30 12.92
C SER A 292 8.54 16.50 14.43
N ARG A 293 7.40 16.67 15.13
CA ARG A 293 7.40 16.86 16.59
C ARG A 293 7.97 15.66 17.34
N LEU A 294 7.59 14.44 16.96
CA LEU A 294 8.11 13.23 17.62
C LEU A 294 9.64 13.15 17.50
N THR A 295 10.20 13.41 16.32
CA THR A 295 11.67 13.41 16.17
C THR A 295 12.33 14.48 17.03
N LYS A 296 11.80 15.70 17.07
CA LYS A 296 12.33 16.78 17.91
C LYS A 296 12.27 16.44 19.39
N GLU A 297 11.13 15.92 19.87
CA GLU A 297 10.94 15.69 21.30
C GLU A 297 11.65 14.42 21.80
N VAL A 298 11.61 13.33 21.04
CA VAL A 298 12.13 12.03 21.49
C VAL A 298 13.61 11.89 21.12
N ARG A 299 14.00 12.26 19.91
CA ARG A 299 15.36 12.07 19.41
C ARG A 299 16.27 13.27 19.69
N GLU A 300 15.93 14.46 19.19
CA GLU A 300 16.85 15.60 19.23
C GLU A 300 17.04 16.15 20.64
N LYS A 301 15.97 16.36 21.39
CA LYS A 301 16.04 16.95 22.73
C LYS A 301 16.49 15.99 23.82
N ARG A 302 16.20 14.68 23.65
CA ARG A 302 16.39 13.69 24.75
C ARG A 302 17.30 12.54 24.39
N GLY A 303 17.57 12.31 23.10
CA GLY A 303 18.40 11.21 22.63
C GLY A 303 17.82 9.82 22.92
N PHE A 304 16.49 9.72 23.16
CA PHE A 304 15.87 8.46 23.56
C PHE A 304 15.74 7.45 22.41
N ALA A 305 15.63 7.92 21.16
CA ALA A 305 15.47 7.03 20.02
C ALA A 305 16.32 7.49 18.84
N TYR A 306 16.86 6.53 18.07
CA TYR A 306 17.48 6.83 16.78
C TYR A 306 16.42 7.12 15.72
N SER A 307 15.31 6.39 15.77
CA SER A 307 14.16 6.56 14.87
C SER A 307 12.87 6.56 15.68
N VAL A 308 12.03 7.56 15.40
CA VAL A 308 10.65 7.65 15.86
C VAL A 308 9.81 8.21 14.72
N TYR A 309 8.65 7.63 14.48
CA TYR A 309 7.77 8.01 13.37
C TYR A 309 6.30 7.85 13.74
N SER A 310 5.43 8.47 12.96
CA SER A 310 4.01 8.11 12.91
C SER A 310 3.54 7.99 11.47
N HIS A 311 2.56 7.12 11.24
CA HIS A 311 1.94 6.99 9.94
C HIS A 311 0.48 6.54 10.05
N PHE A 312 -0.30 6.86 9.02
CA PHE A 312 -1.59 6.24 8.73
C PHE A 312 -1.43 5.32 7.53
N GLN A 313 -1.97 4.12 7.62
CA GLN A 313 -2.05 3.18 6.51
C GLN A 313 -3.51 2.89 6.17
N PRO A 314 -4.14 3.68 5.29
CA PRO A 314 -5.55 3.51 4.99
C PRO A 314 -5.79 2.20 4.23
N TYR A 315 -6.76 1.41 4.70
CA TYR A 315 -7.27 0.21 4.05
C TYR A 315 -8.68 0.43 3.52
N ARG A 316 -9.32 -0.60 3.01
CA ARG A 316 -10.73 -0.57 2.61
C ARG A 316 -11.63 -0.31 3.82
N ARG A 317 -11.31 -0.89 4.97
CA ARG A 317 -11.86 -0.56 6.29
C ARG A 317 -10.88 0.34 7.04
N LEU A 318 -11.14 0.61 8.32
CA LEU A 318 -10.23 1.44 9.11
C LEU A 318 -8.86 0.76 9.20
N GLY A 319 -7.88 1.30 8.51
CA GLY A 319 -6.49 0.93 8.61
C GLY A 319 -5.80 1.61 9.79
N PRO A 320 -4.59 1.16 10.19
CA PRO A 320 -3.95 1.61 11.41
C PRO A 320 -3.41 3.04 11.32
N PHE A 321 -3.50 3.73 12.43
CA PHE A 321 -2.56 4.76 12.84
C PHE A 321 -1.54 4.12 13.77
N GLU A 322 -0.27 4.35 13.51
CA GLU A 322 0.83 3.80 14.29
C GLU A 322 1.88 4.87 14.59
N ILE A 323 2.32 4.92 15.85
CA ILE A 323 3.59 5.52 16.26
C ILE A 323 4.54 4.39 16.58
N GLY A 324 5.70 4.37 15.93
CA GLY A 324 6.75 3.38 16.17
C GLY A 324 8.04 4.04 16.63
N LEU A 325 8.73 3.43 17.59
CA LEU A 325 10.06 3.83 17.99
C LEU A 325 10.89 2.66 18.54
N GLN A 326 12.21 2.85 18.49
CA GLN A 326 13.19 1.93 19.05
C GLN A 326 14.08 2.72 20.01
N THR A 327 14.23 2.24 21.25
CA THR A 327 14.96 2.90 22.32
C THR A 327 15.75 1.90 23.17
N LYS A 328 16.67 2.38 24.00
CA LYS A 328 17.31 1.54 25.02
C LYS A 328 16.26 1.01 26.00
N ARG A 329 16.44 -0.21 26.48
CA ARG A 329 15.51 -0.86 27.42
C ARG A 329 15.21 0.00 28.66
N GLU A 330 16.26 0.57 29.25
CA GLU A 330 16.18 1.37 30.47
C GLU A 330 15.42 2.69 30.26
N GLN A 331 15.30 3.16 29.02
CA GLN A 331 14.65 4.41 28.65
C GLN A 331 13.25 4.24 28.10
N ALA A 332 12.75 3.00 27.95
CA ALA A 332 11.50 2.69 27.26
C ALA A 332 10.29 3.42 27.85
N GLU A 333 10.15 3.45 29.18
CA GLU A 333 9.01 4.12 29.85
C GLU A 333 9.09 5.65 29.71
N GLU A 334 10.30 6.23 29.83
CA GLU A 334 10.48 7.67 29.66
C GLU A 334 10.25 8.09 28.22
N ALA A 335 10.74 7.32 27.25
CA ALA A 335 10.49 7.56 25.83
C ALA A 335 9.00 7.48 25.51
N LEU A 336 8.29 6.47 26.02
CA LEU A 336 6.85 6.35 25.86
C LEU A 336 6.10 7.53 26.47
N LYS A 337 6.46 7.97 27.67
CA LYS A 337 5.87 9.15 28.31
C LYS A 337 6.03 10.41 27.47
N VAL A 338 7.18 10.57 26.79
CA VAL A 338 7.39 11.70 25.86
C VAL A 338 6.51 11.59 24.64
N VAL A 339 6.35 10.39 24.08
CA VAL A 339 5.42 10.12 22.96
C VAL A 339 3.98 10.47 23.37
N ASP A 340 3.52 9.95 24.52
CA ASP A 340 2.15 10.18 25.02
C ASP A 340 1.89 11.68 25.25
N THR A 341 2.85 12.38 25.88
CA THR A 341 2.76 13.82 26.13
C THR A 341 2.73 14.62 24.82
N THR A 342 3.56 14.22 23.83
CA THR A 342 3.61 14.89 22.52
C THR A 342 2.31 14.68 21.75
N LEU A 343 1.80 13.45 21.75
CA LEU A 343 0.51 13.12 21.11
C LEU A 343 -0.64 13.86 21.79
N ALA A 344 -0.75 13.83 23.12
CA ALA A 344 -1.79 14.53 23.86
C ALA A 344 -1.78 16.03 23.58
N ALA A 345 -0.62 16.68 23.58
CA ALA A 345 -0.48 18.09 23.24
C ALA A 345 -0.88 18.38 21.78
N PHE A 346 -0.62 17.44 20.85
CA PHE A 346 -1.04 17.57 19.46
C PHE A 346 -2.56 17.45 19.29
N LEU A 347 -3.18 16.52 20.01
CA LEU A 347 -4.64 16.35 20.02
C LEU A 347 -5.36 17.58 20.60
N GLU A 348 -4.82 18.14 21.69
CA GLU A 348 -5.41 19.30 22.38
C GLU A 348 -5.24 20.59 21.58
N LYS A 349 -4.03 20.89 21.11
CA LYS A 349 -3.65 22.21 20.57
C LYS A 349 -3.58 22.25 19.05
N GLY A 350 -3.43 21.10 18.40
CA GLY A 350 -3.15 21.01 16.97
C GLY A 350 -1.74 21.53 16.61
N PRO A 351 -1.48 21.74 15.31
CA PRO A 351 -0.23 22.32 14.83
C PRO A 351 -0.21 23.86 15.00
N THR A 352 0.97 24.44 15.04
CA THR A 352 1.16 25.87 14.87
C THR A 352 1.03 26.27 13.40
N GLU A 353 0.76 27.55 13.11
CA GLU A 353 0.64 28.03 11.73
C GLU A 353 1.96 27.90 10.95
N ASP A 354 3.11 28.03 11.60
CA ASP A 354 4.41 27.83 10.99
C ASP A 354 4.65 26.34 10.61
N GLU A 355 4.31 25.40 11.49
CA GLU A 355 4.37 23.96 11.18
C GLU A 355 3.43 23.60 10.02
N LEU A 356 2.21 24.14 10.04
CA LEU A 356 1.22 23.93 8.98
C LEU A 356 1.74 24.45 7.63
N LYS A 357 2.26 25.67 7.59
CA LYS A 357 2.82 26.27 6.37
C LYS A 357 3.92 25.41 5.78
N ARG A 358 4.93 25.03 6.59
CA ARG A 358 6.06 24.20 6.13
C ARG A 358 5.61 22.82 5.66
N ALA A 359 4.66 22.19 6.35
CA ALA A 359 4.13 20.89 5.96
C ALA A 359 3.43 20.94 4.60
N LYS A 360 2.58 21.96 4.39
CA LYS A 360 1.91 22.19 3.10
C LYS A 360 2.92 22.43 1.97
N GLU A 361 3.86 23.33 2.18
CA GLU A 361 4.90 23.63 1.18
C GLU A 361 5.66 22.36 0.77
N ASN A 362 6.06 21.54 1.74
CA ASN A 362 6.78 20.30 1.45
C ASN A 362 5.92 19.29 0.69
N LEU A 363 4.67 19.06 1.14
CA LEU A 363 3.76 18.09 0.52
C LEU A 363 3.35 18.51 -0.90
N ILE A 364 3.15 19.80 -1.14
CA ILE A 364 2.76 20.35 -2.46
C ILE A 364 3.96 20.33 -3.40
N ASN A 365 5.10 20.90 -3.00
CA ASN A 365 6.29 20.99 -3.84
C ASN A 365 6.89 19.61 -4.13
N GLY A 366 6.82 18.67 -3.18
CA GLY A 366 7.27 17.30 -3.35
C GLY A 366 6.33 16.42 -4.18
N PHE A 367 5.12 16.88 -4.50
CA PHE A 367 4.13 16.05 -5.18
C PHE A 367 4.53 15.66 -6.60
N ALA A 368 5.16 16.57 -7.34
CA ALA A 368 5.65 16.28 -8.69
C ALA A 368 6.61 15.08 -8.74
N LEU A 369 7.45 14.91 -7.70
CA LEU A 369 8.36 13.76 -7.56
C LEU A 369 7.64 12.44 -7.27
N ARG A 370 6.35 12.48 -6.95
CA ARG A 370 5.53 11.27 -6.71
C ARG A 370 4.86 10.75 -7.98
N ILE A 371 4.90 11.52 -9.07
CA ILE A 371 4.29 11.18 -10.36
C ILE A 371 5.26 11.43 -11.55
N ASP A 372 6.56 11.34 -11.31
CA ASP A 372 7.62 11.65 -12.28
C ASP A 372 8.00 10.47 -13.19
N SER A 373 7.35 9.32 -13.04
CA SER A 373 7.61 8.13 -13.85
C SER A 373 6.33 7.30 -14.04
N ASN A 374 6.29 6.51 -15.12
CA ASN A 374 5.16 5.63 -15.42
C ASN A 374 4.83 4.73 -14.22
N LYS A 375 5.85 4.16 -13.56
CA LYS A 375 5.62 3.31 -12.38
C LYS A 375 4.92 4.05 -11.25
N LYS A 376 5.37 5.27 -10.91
CA LYS A 376 4.76 6.07 -9.85
C LYS A 376 3.35 6.51 -10.22
N ILE A 377 3.11 6.87 -11.49
CA ILE A 377 1.76 7.15 -11.99
C ILE A 377 0.90 5.89 -11.86
N LEU A 378 1.39 4.72 -12.29
CA LEU A 378 0.69 3.45 -12.18
C LEU A 378 0.30 3.12 -10.73
N ASP A 379 1.22 3.28 -9.77
CA ASP A 379 0.96 3.03 -8.35
C ASP A 379 -0.24 3.88 -7.84
N HIS A 380 -0.34 5.14 -8.29
CA HIS A 380 -1.46 6.01 -7.97
C HIS A 380 -2.74 5.63 -8.71
N VAL A 381 -2.66 5.34 -10.00
CA VAL A 381 -3.81 4.94 -10.82
C VAL A 381 -4.42 3.64 -10.29
N ALA A 382 -3.59 2.67 -9.93
CA ALA A 382 -4.02 1.41 -9.33
C ALA A 382 -4.72 1.63 -7.98
N MET A 383 -4.18 2.51 -7.13
CA MET A 383 -4.85 2.89 -5.88
C MET A 383 -6.20 3.57 -6.14
N ILE A 384 -6.24 4.55 -7.05
CA ILE A 384 -7.46 5.26 -7.41
C ILE A 384 -8.52 4.27 -7.91
N GLY A 385 -8.13 3.40 -8.84
CA GLY A 385 -9.02 2.42 -9.44
C GLY A 385 -9.53 1.37 -8.48
N PHE A 386 -8.64 0.78 -7.69
CA PHE A 386 -9.01 -0.29 -6.75
C PHE A 386 -9.96 0.19 -5.65
N TYR A 387 -9.70 1.38 -5.09
CA TYR A 387 -10.51 1.94 -4.00
C TYR A 387 -11.67 2.83 -4.49
N GLY A 388 -11.81 3.07 -5.80
CA GLY A 388 -12.89 3.89 -6.36
C GLY A 388 -12.76 5.38 -5.99
N LEU A 389 -11.54 5.90 -5.94
CA LEU A 389 -11.32 7.32 -5.69
C LEU A 389 -11.63 8.16 -6.94
N PRO A 390 -11.89 9.49 -6.80
CA PRO A 390 -12.13 10.35 -7.93
C PRO A 390 -10.99 10.32 -8.95
N LEU A 391 -11.31 10.29 -10.26
CA LEU A 391 -10.31 10.23 -11.33
C LEU A 391 -9.39 11.47 -11.38
N ASP A 392 -9.86 12.59 -10.85
CA ASP A 392 -9.12 13.85 -10.71
C ASP A 392 -8.30 13.93 -9.41
N TYR A 393 -8.16 12.79 -8.69
CA TYR A 393 -7.48 12.74 -7.38
C TYR A 393 -6.08 13.37 -7.40
N LEU A 394 -5.30 13.09 -8.46
CA LEU A 394 -3.93 13.63 -8.59
C LEU A 394 -3.93 15.15 -8.76
N ASP A 395 -4.87 15.69 -9.55
CA ASP A 395 -5.01 17.14 -9.76
C ASP A 395 -5.55 17.87 -8.51
N ARG A 396 -6.37 17.17 -7.73
CA ARG A 396 -6.94 17.69 -6.48
C ARG A 396 -5.94 17.68 -5.34
N TYR A 397 -5.02 16.73 -5.30
CA TYR A 397 -4.12 16.52 -4.16
C TYR A 397 -3.42 17.81 -3.68
N PRO A 398 -2.69 18.56 -4.51
CA PRO A 398 -2.06 19.81 -4.07
C PRO A 398 -3.08 20.86 -3.60
N LYS A 399 -4.22 20.93 -4.28
CA LYS A 399 -5.30 21.89 -3.96
C LYS A 399 -5.95 21.59 -2.61
N GLU A 400 -6.22 20.33 -2.32
CA GLU A 400 -6.80 19.90 -1.05
C GLU A 400 -5.81 20.06 0.10
N VAL A 401 -4.52 19.73 -0.10
CA VAL A 401 -3.47 20.01 0.88
C VAL A 401 -3.38 21.50 1.19
N ALA A 402 -3.47 22.37 0.17
CA ALA A 402 -3.43 23.83 0.35
C ALA A 402 -4.58 24.38 1.21
N LYS A 403 -5.77 23.76 1.16
CA LYS A 403 -6.97 24.18 1.90
C LYS A 403 -6.95 23.78 3.38
N VAL A 404 -6.14 22.80 3.77
CA VAL A 404 -6.13 22.27 5.16
C VAL A 404 -5.81 23.39 6.16
N THR A 405 -6.55 23.45 7.26
CA THR A 405 -6.34 24.40 8.36
C THR A 405 -5.93 23.71 9.65
N SER A 406 -5.30 24.44 10.58
CA SER A 406 -4.95 23.92 11.91
C SER A 406 -6.18 23.42 12.67
N ALA A 407 -7.32 24.09 12.53
CA ALA A 407 -8.57 23.70 13.16
C ALA A 407 -9.08 22.35 12.62
N GLN A 408 -9.02 22.13 11.29
CA GLN A 408 -9.41 20.87 10.67
C GLN A 408 -8.49 19.72 11.09
N ILE A 409 -7.17 19.95 11.21
CA ILE A 409 -6.22 18.94 11.69
C ILE A 409 -6.58 18.57 13.13
N ARG A 410 -6.74 19.55 14.02
CA ARG A 410 -7.07 19.29 15.42
C ARG A 410 -8.39 18.52 15.56
N ASP A 411 -9.41 18.92 14.84
CA ASP A 411 -10.72 18.26 14.85
C ASP A 411 -10.62 16.80 14.35
N ALA A 412 -10.00 16.58 13.17
CA ALA A 412 -9.83 15.26 12.60
C ALA A 412 -9.03 14.32 13.52
N PHE A 413 -7.89 14.78 14.07
CA PHE A 413 -7.09 14.00 14.99
C PHE A 413 -7.85 13.64 16.26
N SER A 414 -8.54 14.60 16.88
CA SER A 414 -9.34 14.38 18.12
C SER A 414 -10.47 13.37 17.92
N ARG A 415 -11.11 13.36 16.74
CA ARG A 415 -12.16 12.38 16.42
C ARG A 415 -11.62 10.99 16.10
N ARG A 416 -10.43 10.90 15.49
CA ARG A 416 -9.87 9.64 14.99
C ARG A 416 -8.90 8.99 15.96
N ILE A 417 -8.12 9.76 16.71
CA ILE A 417 -7.15 9.24 17.66
C ILE A 417 -7.71 9.38 19.07
N ARG A 418 -8.48 8.39 19.48
CA ARG A 418 -9.15 8.36 20.78
C ARG A 418 -8.25 7.71 21.83
N PRO A 419 -7.84 8.41 22.89
CA PRO A 419 -6.96 7.88 23.92
C PRO A 419 -7.47 6.60 24.59
N GLU A 420 -8.79 6.45 24.70
CA GLU A 420 -9.46 5.26 25.27
C GLU A 420 -9.38 4.01 24.38
N ASN A 421 -8.96 4.16 23.13
CA ASN A 421 -8.80 3.06 22.17
C ASN A 421 -7.34 2.81 21.78
N LEU A 422 -6.39 3.55 22.36
CA LEU A 422 -4.97 3.37 22.06
C LEU A 422 -4.43 2.07 22.65
N VAL A 423 -3.85 1.25 21.80
CA VAL A 423 -3.08 0.07 22.20
C VAL A 423 -1.61 0.40 22.16
N THR A 424 -0.90 0.00 23.22
CA THR A 424 0.56 0.11 23.31
C THR A 424 1.16 -1.28 23.41
N VAL A 425 2.11 -1.60 22.55
CA VAL A 425 2.89 -2.85 22.61
C VAL A 425 4.35 -2.50 22.80
N ILE A 426 4.97 -3.08 23.82
CA ILE A 426 6.39 -2.92 24.15
C ILE A 426 7.03 -4.30 24.12
N VAL A 427 7.95 -4.51 23.20
CA VAL A 427 8.86 -5.65 23.23
C VAL A 427 10.14 -5.18 23.86
N ALA A 428 10.32 -5.53 25.14
CA ALA A 428 11.43 -5.10 25.94
C ALA A 428 12.33 -6.27 26.30
N GLY A 429 13.61 -6.01 26.44
CA GLY A 429 14.53 -6.95 27.07
C GLY A 429 14.08 -7.26 28.51
N SER A 430 14.30 -8.47 28.95
CA SER A 430 14.02 -8.97 30.32
C SER A 430 14.94 -8.33 31.36
#